data_a2a8c0a4fdae4c51abb9e15df237c354
#
_entry.id   a2a8c0a4fdae4c51abb9e15df237c354
#
_cell.length_a   1.000
_cell.length_b   1.000
_cell.length_c   1.000
_cell.angle_alpha   90.00
_cell.angle_beta   90.00
_cell.angle_gamma   90.00
#
_symmetry.space_group_name_H-M   'P 1'
#
loop_
_entity.id
_entity.type
_entity.pdbx_description
1 polymer ?
#
loop_
_entity_poly.entity_id
_entity_poly.type
_entity_poly.pdbx_seq_one_letter_code
_entity_poly.pdbx_strand_id
1 'polypeptide(L)'
;MTEAQKDDMVLDVKNLQTVFFTNSGLFRAVDDVSFSVRRGETLAIVGESGCGKSVTALSVMRLVPDPPGRVVGGSVTLEGTDLLGLDEAEMRKIRGNRISMIFQEPMTSLNPVMRIGDQITEVLRLHREMTSRETWAKAVEMLRLVRIPEPERRAQEYPHQLSGGMRQRAMIAMALACRPALLIADEPTTALDVTIQAQILALIVDLQKTLGTGLILITHDLGVVAQTAQRVIVMYAGKKVEEATVEDLFANPRHPYTRGLMASMPAVISFGSKTDARLNEIPGMVPSLTNLPPGCAFAPRCSLAVDRCRAEYPPLQEIDGDHFAACWRAAELVGAP
;
A
#
# COMPACT_ATOMS: atom_id res chain seq x y z
N MET A 1 8.28 5.12 -23.07
CA MET A 1 7.09 4.25 -22.99
C MET A 1 6.48 4.09 -24.36
N THR A 2 6.31 2.87 -24.85
CA THR A 2 5.62 2.54 -26.09
C THR A 2 4.10 2.70 -25.92
N GLU A 3 3.33 2.87 -27.03
CA GLU A 3 1.86 2.99 -26.96
C GLU A 3 1.20 1.78 -26.25
N ALA A 4 1.71 0.57 -26.45
CA ALA A 4 1.25 -0.65 -25.76
C ALA A 4 1.47 -0.60 -24.23
N GLN A 5 2.50 0.11 -23.75
CA GLN A 5 2.76 0.31 -22.31
C GLN A 5 1.83 1.36 -21.69
N LYS A 6 1.24 2.24 -22.49
CA LYS A 6 0.23 3.21 -22.02
C LYS A 6 -1.14 2.56 -21.85
N ASP A 7 -1.49 1.60 -22.69
CA ASP A 7 -2.80 0.93 -22.66
C ASP A 7 -2.97 0.00 -21.44
N ASP A 8 -1.86 -0.42 -20.83
CA ASP A 8 -1.87 -1.34 -19.67
C ASP A 8 -1.76 -0.62 -18.31
N MET A 9 -1.63 0.71 -18.33
CA MET A 9 -1.49 1.51 -17.12
C MET A 9 -2.85 1.78 -16.47
N VAL A 10 -3.02 1.27 -15.25
CA VAL A 10 -4.25 1.48 -14.45
C VAL A 10 -4.17 2.76 -13.64
N LEU A 11 -3.04 3.00 -12.97
CA LEU A 11 -2.82 4.18 -12.14
C LEU A 11 -1.52 4.87 -12.53
N ASP A 12 -1.56 6.20 -12.67
CA ASP A 12 -0.39 7.05 -12.84
C ASP A 12 -0.45 8.21 -11.84
N VAL A 13 0.50 8.25 -10.92
CA VAL A 13 0.63 9.28 -9.87
C VAL A 13 1.89 10.06 -10.14
N LYS A 14 1.78 11.39 -10.24
CA LYS A 14 2.90 12.29 -10.50
C LYS A 14 3.00 13.39 -9.48
N ASN A 15 4.18 13.54 -8.88
CA ASN A 15 4.56 14.63 -7.97
C ASN A 15 3.51 14.88 -6.86
N LEU A 16 2.91 13.80 -6.34
CA LEU A 16 1.86 13.87 -5.33
C LEU A 16 2.38 14.53 -4.07
N GLN A 17 1.64 15.55 -3.59
CA GLN A 17 1.96 16.28 -2.37
C GLN A 17 0.74 16.37 -1.46
N THR A 18 0.90 15.92 -0.20
CA THR A 18 -0.15 15.99 0.82
C THR A 18 0.41 16.60 2.09
N VAL A 19 -0.26 17.66 2.56
CA VAL A 19 0.14 18.41 3.76
C VAL A 19 -0.89 18.27 4.86
N PHE A 20 -0.44 18.45 6.10
CA PHE A 20 -1.29 18.55 7.28
C PHE A 20 -1.01 19.85 8.02
N PHE A 21 -2.10 20.52 8.41
CA PHE A 21 -2.09 21.73 9.20
C PHE A 21 -2.40 21.37 10.65
N THR A 22 -1.42 21.47 11.52
CA THR A 22 -1.56 21.13 12.94
C THR A 22 -1.19 22.33 13.82
N ASN A 23 -1.52 22.25 15.12
CA ASN A 23 -1.10 23.27 16.10
C ASN A 23 0.42 23.44 16.19
N SER A 24 1.19 22.39 15.84
CA SER A 24 2.66 22.39 15.82
C SER A 24 3.26 22.87 14.48
N GLY A 25 2.42 23.26 13.52
CA GLY A 25 2.84 23.74 12.21
C GLY A 25 2.34 22.89 11.04
N LEU A 26 2.78 23.25 9.86
CA LEU A 26 2.52 22.52 8.61
C LEU A 26 3.62 21.48 8.40
N PHE A 27 3.21 20.25 8.04
CA PHE A 27 4.17 19.25 7.57
C PHE A 27 3.66 18.54 6.31
N ARG A 28 4.59 18.04 5.51
CA ARG A 28 4.32 17.26 4.30
C ARG A 28 4.38 15.77 4.66
N ALA A 29 3.23 15.12 4.67
CA ALA A 29 3.14 13.68 4.89
C ALA A 29 3.46 12.89 3.63
N VAL A 30 3.22 13.48 2.45
CA VAL A 30 3.63 12.98 1.13
C VAL A 30 4.27 14.17 0.41
N ASP A 31 5.50 14.00 -0.05
CA ASP A 31 6.28 15.08 -0.65
C ASP A 31 6.95 14.59 -1.93
N ASP A 32 6.37 14.99 -3.07
CA ASP A 32 6.86 14.71 -4.42
C ASP A 32 6.94 13.21 -4.76
N VAL A 33 5.87 12.46 -4.45
CA VAL A 33 5.82 11.01 -4.71
C VAL A 33 5.20 10.74 -6.08
N SER A 34 5.95 10.02 -6.93
CA SER A 34 5.51 9.60 -8.27
C SER A 34 5.66 8.11 -8.43
N PHE A 35 4.63 7.43 -8.97
CA PHE A 35 4.65 6.00 -9.28
C PHE A 35 3.49 5.64 -10.21
N SER A 36 3.58 4.46 -10.81
CA SER A 36 2.52 3.92 -11.64
C SER A 36 2.21 2.48 -11.28
N VAL A 37 1.00 2.00 -11.63
CA VAL A 37 0.58 0.60 -11.47
C VAL A 37 -0.05 0.13 -12.76
N ARG A 38 0.37 -1.04 -13.24
CA ARG A 38 -0.18 -1.68 -14.42
C ARG A 38 -1.31 -2.65 -14.04
N ARG A 39 -2.09 -3.04 -15.04
CA ARG A 39 -3.13 -4.06 -14.87
C ARG A 39 -2.47 -5.40 -14.49
N GLY A 40 -3.00 -6.04 -13.43
CA GLY A 40 -2.45 -7.29 -12.94
C GLY A 40 -1.09 -7.19 -12.24
N GLU A 41 -0.54 -5.98 -12.06
CA GLU A 41 0.69 -5.76 -11.30
C GLU A 41 0.39 -5.63 -9.80
N THR A 42 1.29 -6.14 -8.98
CA THR A 42 1.37 -5.84 -7.55
C THR A 42 2.56 -4.92 -7.30
N LEU A 43 2.28 -3.67 -6.93
CA LEU A 43 3.26 -2.71 -6.45
C LEU A 43 3.25 -2.70 -4.92
N ALA A 44 4.38 -3.01 -4.28
CA ALA A 44 4.51 -2.86 -2.84
C ALA A 44 4.97 -1.45 -2.46
N ILE A 45 4.43 -0.89 -1.37
CA ILE A 45 4.93 0.34 -0.75
C ILE A 45 5.35 -0.01 0.68
N VAL A 46 6.66 0.13 0.98
CA VAL A 46 7.24 -0.26 2.26
C VAL A 46 7.93 0.90 2.96
N GLY A 47 8.16 0.75 4.26
CA GLY A 47 8.86 1.72 5.11
C GLY A 47 8.36 1.66 6.55
N GLU A 48 9.06 2.34 7.46
CA GLU A 48 8.69 2.42 8.88
C GLU A 48 7.34 3.13 9.09
N SER A 49 6.72 2.92 10.25
CA SER A 49 5.47 3.59 10.62
C SER A 49 5.63 5.12 10.56
N GLY A 50 4.61 5.82 10.06
CA GLY A 50 4.61 7.28 9.93
C GLY A 50 5.37 7.83 8.72
N CYS A 51 5.96 7.00 7.84
CA CYS A 51 6.70 7.50 6.68
C CYS A 51 5.82 7.99 5.50
N GLY A 52 4.47 7.95 5.62
CA GLY A 52 3.55 8.49 4.62
C GLY A 52 2.82 7.46 3.74
N LYS A 53 3.03 6.15 3.91
CA LYS A 53 2.42 5.08 3.07
C LYS A 53 0.89 5.16 3.00
N SER A 54 0.23 5.08 4.16
CA SER A 54 -1.24 5.13 4.25
C SER A 54 -1.78 6.48 3.79
N VAL A 55 -1.06 7.58 4.06
CA VAL A 55 -1.45 8.91 3.56
C VAL A 55 -1.36 8.97 2.04
N THR A 56 -0.38 8.31 1.41
CA THR A 56 -0.30 8.19 -0.06
C THR A 56 -1.53 7.47 -0.61
N ALA A 57 -1.93 6.35 -0.01
CA ALA A 57 -3.15 5.63 -0.40
C ALA A 57 -4.42 6.47 -0.25
N LEU A 58 -4.58 7.13 0.91
CA LEU A 58 -5.73 8.02 1.17
C LEU A 58 -5.74 9.23 0.22
N SER A 59 -4.57 9.74 -0.18
CA SER A 59 -4.47 10.84 -1.14
C SER A 59 -4.93 10.40 -2.53
N VAL A 60 -4.53 9.22 -3.00
CA VAL A 60 -5.00 8.63 -4.26
C VAL A 60 -6.51 8.44 -4.23
N MET A 61 -7.07 7.98 -3.11
CA MET A 61 -8.51 7.80 -2.90
C MET A 61 -9.26 9.11 -2.63
N ARG A 62 -8.55 10.25 -2.44
CA ARG A 62 -9.12 11.51 -1.96
C ARG A 62 -9.92 11.34 -0.66
N LEU A 63 -9.37 10.54 0.26
CA LEU A 63 -9.95 10.26 1.59
C LEU A 63 -9.14 10.91 2.72
N VAL A 64 -8.17 11.75 2.41
CA VAL A 64 -7.47 12.58 3.42
C VAL A 64 -8.48 13.55 4.03
N PRO A 65 -8.66 13.53 5.38
CA PRO A 65 -9.60 14.44 6.04
C PRO A 65 -9.17 15.91 5.87
N ASP A 66 -10.04 16.76 5.36
CA ASP A 66 -9.80 18.19 5.25
C ASP A 66 -10.86 18.96 6.07
N PRO A 67 -10.49 19.63 7.15
CA PRO A 67 -9.20 19.65 7.83
C PRO A 67 -8.89 18.36 8.64
N PRO A 68 -7.65 18.05 9.02
CA PRO A 68 -6.44 18.91 8.95
C PRO A 68 -5.57 18.67 7.71
N GLY A 69 -5.83 17.67 6.87
CA GLY A 69 -4.99 17.30 5.73
C GLY A 69 -5.53 17.83 4.40
N ARG A 70 -4.64 18.03 3.43
CA ARG A 70 -5.03 18.42 2.07
C ARG A 70 -4.00 17.94 1.03
N VAL A 71 -4.48 17.43 -0.10
CA VAL A 71 -3.65 17.26 -1.31
C VAL A 71 -3.45 18.62 -1.94
N VAL A 72 -2.18 19.04 -2.07
CA VAL A 72 -1.81 20.40 -2.51
C VAL A 72 -1.09 20.42 -3.84
N GLY A 73 -0.70 19.28 -4.39
CA GLY A 73 0.02 19.20 -5.66
C GLY A 73 0.06 17.81 -6.25
N GLY A 74 0.47 17.75 -7.51
CA GLY A 74 0.58 16.54 -8.30
C GLY A 74 -0.65 16.22 -9.12
N SER A 75 -0.67 15.03 -9.72
CA SER A 75 -1.81 14.47 -10.43
C SER A 75 -1.98 12.99 -10.11
N VAL A 76 -3.22 12.51 -10.15
CA VAL A 76 -3.59 11.10 -9.94
C VAL A 76 -4.53 10.71 -11.06
N THR A 77 -4.04 9.92 -12.00
CA THR A 77 -4.81 9.47 -13.17
C THR A 77 -5.13 7.99 -13.05
N LEU A 78 -6.42 7.63 -13.04
CA LEU A 78 -6.92 6.25 -13.02
C LEU A 78 -7.54 5.93 -14.37
N GLU A 79 -6.98 4.98 -15.11
CA GLU A 79 -7.43 4.60 -16.46
C GLU A 79 -7.76 5.83 -17.34
N GLY A 80 -6.85 6.81 -17.36
CA GLY A 80 -6.99 8.05 -18.13
C GLY A 80 -7.84 9.15 -17.50
N THR A 81 -8.50 8.91 -16.33
CA THR A 81 -9.33 9.90 -15.62
C THR A 81 -8.51 10.56 -14.52
N ASP A 82 -8.37 11.90 -14.55
CA ASP A 82 -7.73 12.66 -13.45
C ASP A 82 -8.67 12.71 -12.25
N LEU A 83 -8.27 12.02 -11.17
CA LEU A 83 -9.07 11.93 -9.95
C LEU A 83 -9.08 13.22 -9.13
N LEU A 84 -8.02 14.03 -9.19
CA LEU A 84 -7.91 15.25 -8.38
C LEU A 84 -8.81 16.37 -8.91
N GLY A 85 -9.12 16.35 -10.21
CA GLY A 85 -10.00 17.34 -10.87
C GLY A 85 -11.50 17.04 -10.76
N LEU A 86 -11.90 15.84 -10.34
CA LEU A 86 -13.30 15.44 -10.24
C LEU A 86 -14.04 16.15 -9.11
N ASP A 87 -15.33 16.35 -9.25
CA ASP A 87 -16.18 16.69 -8.13
C ASP A 87 -16.45 15.47 -7.21
N GLU A 88 -17.05 15.69 -6.04
CA GLU A 88 -17.28 14.60 -5.08
C GLU A 88 -18.35 13.61 -5.56
N ALA A 89 -19.33 14.05 -6.36
CA ALA A 89 -20.37 13.17 -6.90
C ALA A 89 -19.78 12.20 -7.94
N GLU A 90 -18.85 12.67 -8.75
CA GLU A 90 -18.10 11.86 -9.72
C GLU A 90 -17.13 10.90 -9.00
N MET A 91 -16.42 11.40 -7.99
CA MET A 91 -15.50 10.57 -7.21
C MET A 91 -16.21 9.43 -6.47
N ARG A 92 -17.44 9.63 -5.98
CA ARG A 92 -18.28 8.56 -5.40
C ARG A 92 -18.61 7.45 -6.37
N LYS A 93 -18.75 7.73 -7.68
CA LYS A 93 -18.98 6.72 -8.71
C LYS A 93 -17.74 5.87 -8.98
N ILE A 94 -16.56 6.38 -8.64
CA ILE A 94 -15.27 5.71 -8.84
C ILE A 94 -14.87 4.88 -7.62
N ARG A 95 -15.00 5.43 -6.40
CA ARG A 95 -14.71 4.72 -5.15
C ARG A 95 -15.64 3.51 -4.97
N GLY A 96 -15.07 2.35 -4.65
CA GLY A 96 -15.79 1.07 -4.54
C GLY A 96 -16.14 0.41 -5.88
N ASN A 97 -16.04 1.11 -6.99
CA ASN A 97 -16.34 0.62 -8.33
C ASN A 97 -15.08 0.37 -9.17
N ARG A 98 -14.29 1.42 -9.44
CA ARG A 98 -13.07 1.34 -10.26
C ARG A 98 -11.80 1.28 -9.43
N ILE A 99 -11.80 1.90 -8.26
CA ILE A 99 -10.75 1.83 -7.25
C ILE A 99 -11.36 1.46 -5.91
N SER A 100 -10.79 0.48 -5.23
CA SER A 100 -11.22 0.05 -3.89
C SER A 100 -10.06 0.00 -2.93
N MET A 101 -10.37 0.03 -1.62
CA MET A 101 -9.37 -0.03 -0.57
C MET A 101 -9.76 -1.02 0.53
N ILE A 102 -8.78 -1.80 0.97
CA ILE A 102 -8.82 -2.59 2.19
C ILE A 102 -8.05 -1.79 3.24
N PHE A 103 -8.75 -1.36 4.30
CA PHE A 103 -8.18 -0.56 5.38
C PHE A 103 -7.47 -1.44 6.42
N GLN A 104 -6.57 -0.83 7.18
CA GLN A 104 -5.74 -1.49 8.17
C GLN A 104 -6.53 -2.22 9.27
N GLU A 105 -7.70 -1.68 9.69
CA GLU A 105 -8.49 -2.23 10.76
C GLU A 105 -9.86 -2.74 10.29
N PRO A 106 -10.08 -4.08 10.25
CA PRO A 106 -11.38 -4.66 9.85
C PRO A 106 -12.53 -4.27 10.78
N MET A 107 -12.23 -4.01 12.05
CA MET A 107 -13.23 -3.69 13.08
C MET A 107 -13.91 -2.34 12.86
N THR A 108 -13.18 -1.38 12.30
CA THR A 108 -13.67 -0.03 12.00
C THR A 108 -14.26 0.09 10.60
N SER A 109 -13.93 -0.86 9.71
CA SER A 109 -14.35 -0.84 8.30
C SER A 109 -15.70 -1.52 8.07
N LEU A 110 -16.10 -2.45 8.93
CA LEU A 110 -17.41 -3.12 8.86
C LEU A 110 -18.39 -2.44 9.82
N ASN A 111 -19.59 -2.10 9.32
CA ASN A 111 -20.66 -1.55 10.17
C ASN A 111 -21.20 -2.64 11.12
N PRO A 112 -21.04 -2.49 12.46
CA PRO A 112 -21.36 -3.54 13.42
C PRO A 112 -22.87 -3.83 13.53
N VAL A 113 -23.73 -2.92 13.08
CA VAL A 113 -25.21 -3.04 13.17
C VAL A 113 -25.85 -3.45 11.84
N MET A 114 -25.05 -3.75 10.81
CA MET A 114 -25.50 -4.27 9.53
C MET A 114 -25.00 -5.71 9.31
N ARG A 115 -25.82 -6.54 8.65
CA ARG A 115 -25.40 -7.89 8.25
C ARG A 115 -24.32 -7.82 7.18
N ILE A 116 -23.45 -8.83 7.12
CA ILE A 116 -22.36 -8.90 6.15
C ILE A 116 -22.88 -8.83 4.70
N GLY A 117 -23.91 -9.60 4.37
CA GLY A 117 -24.52 -9.61 3.04
C GLY A 117 -25.10 -8.25 2.66
N ASP A 118 -25.72 -7.55 3.62
CA ASP A 118 -26.30 -6.22 3.37
C ASP A 118 -25.23 -5.19 3.03
N GLN A 119 -24.08 -5.22 3.69
CA GLN A 119 -22.96 -4.32 3.41
C GLN A 119 -22.36 -4.56 2.00
N ILE A 120 -22.23 -5.82 1.58
CA ILE A 120 -21.78 -6.14 0.22
C ILE A 120 -22.84 -5.75 -0.83
N THR A 121 -24.12 -5.99 -0.56
CA THR A 121 -25.20 -5.61 -1.49
C THR A 121 -25.35 -4.10 -1.61
N GLU A 122 -25.05 -3.33 -0.56
CA GLU A 122 -25.04 -1.87 -0.60
C GLU A 122 -24.05 -1.36 -1.66
N VAL A 123 -22.80 -1.85 -1.63
CA VAL A 123 -21.78 -1.49 -2.63
C VAL A 123 -22.26 -1.83 -4.05
N LEU A 124 -22.83 -3.03 -4.23
CA LEU A 124 -23.33 -3.45 -5.56
C LEU A 124 -24.47 -2.57 -6.04
N ARG A 125 -25.43 -2.20 -5.19
CA ARG A 125 -26.58 -1.33 -5.55
C ARG A 125 -26.17 0.08 -5.90
N LEU A 126 -25.12 0.60 -5.28
CA LEU A 126 -24.61 1.93 -5.57
C LEU A 126 -23.97 2.03 -6.96
N HIS A 127 -23.44 0.92 -7.47
CA HIS A 127 -22.58 0.94 -8.65
C HIS A 127 -23.06 0.04 -9.81
N ARG A 128 -24.09 -0.78 -9.60
CA ARG A 128 -24.59 -1.74 -10.60
C ARG A 128 -26.12 -1.67 -10.68
N GLU A 129 -26.64 -1.70 -11.88
CA GLU A 129 -28.07 -1.86 -12.13
C GLU A 129 -28.45 -3.34 -11.97
N MET A 130 -28.80 -3.72 -10.75
CA MET A 130 -29.15 -5.10 -10.37
C MET A 130 -30.38 -5.10 -9.46
N THR A 131 -31.21 -6.13 -9.59
CA THR A 131 -32.32 -6.37 -8.64
C THR A 131 -31.80 -6.77 -7.27
N SER A 132 -32.64 -6.64 -6.23
CA SER A 132 -32.29 -7.05 -4.87
C SER A 132 -31.93 -8.54 -4.77
N ARG A 133 -32.57 -9.39 -5.58
CA ARG A 133 -32.27 -10.83 -5.62
C ARG A 133 -30.89 -11.11 -6.26
N GLU A 134 -30.55 -10.41 -7.32
CA GLU A 134 -29.26 -10.55 -8.00
C GLU A 134 -28.10 -10.02 -7.13
N THR A 135 -28.27 -8.86 -6.48
CA THR A 135 -27.25 -8.31 -5.57
C THR A 135 -26.99 -9.24 -4.39
N TRP A 136 -28.05 -9.85 -3.81
CA TRP A 136 -27.90 -10.83 -2.73
C TRP A 136 -27.16 -12.09 -3.20
N ALA A 137 -27.55 -12.65 -4.35
CA ALA A 137 -26.87 -13.81 -4.92
C ALA A 137 -25.38 -13.50 -5.19
N LYS A 138 -25.10 -12.29 -5.69
CA LYS A 138 -23.72 -11.84 -5.94
C LYS A 138 -22.94 -11.66 -4.63
N ALA A 139 -23.54 -11.12 -3.58
CA ALA A 139 -22.91 -11.00 -2.26
C ALA A 139 -22.51 -12.38 -1.71
N VAL A 140 -23.37 -13.38 -1.81
CA VAL A 140 -23.06 -14.77 -1.42
C VAL A 140 -21.96 -15.36 -2.29
N GLU A 141 -21.97 -15.11 -3.61
CA GLU A 141 -20.88 -15.50 -4.53
C GLU A 141 -19.53 -14.90 -4.10
N MET A 142 -19.51 -13.61 -3.73
CA MET A 142 -18.29 -12.94 -3.25
C MET A 142 -17.78 -13.55 -1.96
N LEU A 143 -18.67 -13.88 -1.00
CA LEU A 143 -18.28 -14.57 0.24
C LEU A 143 -17.70 -15.96 -0.04
N ARG A 144 -18.25 -16.68 -1.03
CA ARG A 144 -17.70 -17.97 -1.48
C ARG A 144 -16.32 -17.81 -2.12
N LEU A 145 -16.15 -16.78 -2.95
CA LEU A 145 -14.89 -16.45 -3.63
C LEU A 145 -13.74 -16.19 -2.63
N VAL A 146 -14.04 -15.52 -1.51
CA VAL A 146 -13.07 -15.30 -0.42
C VAL A 146 -12.98 -16.48 0.55
N ARG A 147 -13.53 -17.64 0.19
CA ARG A 147 -13.43 -18.90 0.95
C ARG A 147 -14.02 -18.80 2.37
N ILE A 148 -15.13 -18.07 2.54
CA ILE A 148 -15.92 -18.10 3.78
C ILE A 148 -16.79 -19.35 3.75
N PRO A 149 -16.73 -20.22 4.80
CA PRO A 149 -17.59 -21.41 4.90
C PRO A 149 -19.07 -21.02 5.11
N GLU A 150 -20.00 -21.81 4.58
CA GLU A 150 -21.45 -21.56 4.69
C GLU A 150 -21.85 -20.12 4.29
N PRO A 151 -21.47 -19.62 3.09
CA PRO A 151 -21.58 -18.20 2.75
C PRO A 151 -23.02 -17.68 2.79
N GLU A 152 -24.03 -18.50 2.50
CA GLU A 152 -25.46 -18.17 2.59
C GLU A 152 -25.88 -17.83 4.03
N ARG A 153 -25.38 -18.58 4.99
CA ARG A 153 -25.62 -18.36 6.41
C ARG A 153 -24.83 -17.14 6.90
N ARG A 154 -23.53 -17.09 6.58
CA ARG A 154 -22.64 -16.01 7.03
C ARG A 154 -23.03 -14.64 6.48
N ALA A 155 -23.66 -14.59 5.29
CA ALA A 155 -24.21 -13.34 4.74
C ALA A 155 -25.30 -12.74 5.66
N GLN A 156 -26.02 -13.54 6.44
CA GLN A 156 -27.07 -13.09 7.34
C GLN A 156 -26.56 -12.72 8.75
N GLU A 157 -25.29 -13.02 9.04
CA GLU A 157 -24.66 -12.73 10.33
C GLU A 157 -24.11 -11.28 10.38
N TYR A 158 -23.92 -10.80 11.60
CA TYR A 158 -23.31 -9.51 11.89
C TYR A 158 -21.78 -9.66 12.07
N PRO A 159 -20.99 -8.59 11.90
CA PRO A 159 -19.54 -8.67 12.05
C PRO A 159 -19.05 -9.29 13.37
N HIS A 160 -19.72 -9.01 14.49
CA HIS A 160 -19.34 -9.54 15.80
C HIS A 160 -19.53 -11.06 15.93
N GLN A 161 -20.30 -11.69 15.05
CA GLN A 161 -20.53 -13.14 15.02
C GLN A 161 -19.45 -13.88 14.20
N LEU A 162 -18.58 -13.17 13.51
CA LEU A 162 -17.48 -13.69 12.69
C LEU A 162 -16.14 -13.66 13.44
N SER A 163 -15.26 -14.63 13.16
CA SER A 163 -13.87 -14.57 13.61
C SER A 163 -13.10 -13.42 12.92
N GLY A 164 -11.93 -13.02 13.46
CA GLY A 164 -11.10 -11.97 12.87
C GLY A 164 -10.76 -12.23 11.40
N GLY A 165 -10.28 -13.43 11.08
CA GLY A 165 -9.97 -13.82 9.70
C GLY A 165 -11.20 -13.86 8.79
N MET A 166 -12.40 -14.21 9.31
CA MET A 166 -13.63 -14.15 8.51
C MET A 166 -14.09 -12.71 8.26
N ARG A 167 -13.92 -11.79 9.22
CA ARG A 167 -14.18 -10.35 9.02
C ARG A 167 -13.26 -9.78 7.94
N GLN A 168 -11.97 -10.13 7.99
CA GLN A 168 -11.02 -9.72 6.97
C GLN A 168 -11.42 -10.22 5.57
N ARG A 169 -11.80 -11.50 5.45
CA ARG A 169 -12.31 -12.07 4.20
C ARG A 169 -13.59 -11.36 3.72
N ALA A 170 -14.50 -11.02 4.62
CA ALA A 170 -15.72 -10.27 4.28
C ALA A 170 -15.40 -8.86 3.76
N MET A 171 -14.44 -8.16 4.37
CA MET A 171 -13.96 -6.86 3.89
C MET A 171 -13.31 -6.97 2.49
N ILE A 172 -12.51 -8.01 2.24
CA ILE A 172 -11.95 -8.29 0.91
C ILE A 172 -13.08 -8.55 -0.10
N ALA A 173 -14.11 -9.34 0.27
CA ALA A 173 -15.27 -9.59 -0.59
C ALA A 173 -16.00 -8.29 -0.95
N MET A 174 -16.18 -7.39 0.02
CA MET A 174 -16.79 -6.08 -0.19
C MET A 174 -15.94 -5.21 -1.12
N ALA A 175 -14.63 -5.13 -0.90
CA ALA A 175 -13.71 -4.35 -1.71
C ALA A 175 -13.66 -4.82 -3.17
N LEU A 176 -13.80 -6.12 -3.42
CA LEU A 176 -13.76 -6.72 -4.76
C LEU A 176 -15.14 -6.90 -5.41
N ALA A 177 -16.24 -6.55 -4.73
CA ALA A 177 -17.61 -6.81 -5.20
C ALA A 177 -17.90 -6.25 -6.60
N CYS A 178 -17.39 -5.06 -6.90
CA CYS A 178 -17.52 -4.41 -8.20
C CYS A 178 -16.39 -4.74 -9.20
N ARG A 179 -15.46 -5.64 -8.86
CA ARG A 179 -14.27 -5.96 -9.68
C ARG A 179 -13.50 -4.70 -10.09
N PRO A 180 -12.90 -3.99 -9.14
CA PRO A 180 -12.21 -2.74 -9.41
C PRO A 180 -10.98 -2.95 -10.31
N ALA A 181 -10.61 -1.93 -11.08
CA ALA A 181 -9.38 -1.92 -11.85
C ALA A 181 -8.13 -1.85 -10.95
N LEU A 182 -8.27 -1.18 -9.80
CA LEU A 182 -7.21 -1.04 -8.79
C LEU A 182 -7.72 -1.36 -7.39
N LEU A 183 -6.98 -2.20 -6.67
CA LEU A 183 -7.16 -2.47 -5.26
C LEU A 183 -5.98 -1.89 -4.47
N ILE A 184 -6.26 -1.13 -3.42
CA ILE A 184 -5.25 -0.69 -2.45
C ILE A 184 -5.46 -1.52 -1.18
N ALA A 185 -4.43 -2.21 -0.71
CA ALA A 185 -4.45 -2.97 0.52
C ALA A 185 -3.47 -2.34 1.52
N ASP A 186 -4.00 -1.60 2.50
CA ASP A 186 -3.22 -0.91 3.50
C ASP A 186 -3.08 -1.78 4.75
N GLU A 187 -1.92 -2.40 4.91
CA GLU A 187 -1.60 -3.34 5.99
C GLU A 187 -2.74 -4.37 6.25
N PRO A 188 -3.16 -5.13 5.23
CA PRO A 188 -4.40 -5.90 5.26
C PRO A 188 -4.39 -7.06 6.25
N THR A 189 -3.30 -7.29 6.96
CA THR A 189 -3.11 -8.42 7.87
C THR A 189 -2.72 -8.00 9.29
N THR A 190 -2.66 -6.71 9.58
CA THR A 190 -2.39 -6.21 10.92
C THR A 190 -3.40 -6.77 11.93
N ALA A 191 -2.92 -7.16 13.12
CA ALA A 191 -3.68 -7.77 14.21
C ALA A 191 -4.22 -9.21 13.95
N LEU A 192 -3.71 -9.91 12.92
CA LEU A 192 -3.98 -11.33 12.69
C LEU A 192 -2.77 -12.18 13.11
N ASP A 193 -3.02 -13.44 13.45
CA ASP A 193 -1.93 -14.40 13.66
C ASP A 193 -1.21 -14.73 12.35
N VAL A 194 0.07 -15.13 12.44
CA VAL A 194 0.97 -15.35 11.30
C VAL A 194 0.39 -16.32 10.26
N THR A 195 -0.33 -17.35 10.72
CA THR A 195 -0.93 -18.35 9.82
C THR A 195 -2.08 -17.76 9.02
N ILE A 196 -2.95 -16.99 9.66
CA ILE A 196 -4.07 -16.30 9.00
C ILE A 196 -3.55 -15.19 8.09
N GLN A 197 -2.49 -14.47 8.49
CA GLN A 197 -1.80 -13.48 7.65
C GLN A 197 -1.42 -14.07 6.29
N ALA A 198 -0.67 -15.18 6.28
CA ALA A 198 -0.23 -15.83 5.05
C ALA A 198 -1.42 -16.26 4.17
N GLN A 199 -2.49 -16.77 4.77
CA GLN A 199 -3.70 -17.18 4.05
C GLN A 199 -4.44 -15.98 3.42
N ILE A 200 -4.53 -14.85 4.11
CA ILE A 200 -5.18 -13.63 3.61
C ILE A 200 -4.39 -13.03 2.46
N LEU A 201 -3.06 -12.94 2.59
CA LEU A 201 -2.20 -12.42 1.53
C LEU A 201 -2.24 -13.29 0.28
N ALA A 202 -2.14 -14.61 0.44
CA ALA A 202 -2.30 -15.55 -0.68
C ALA A 202 -3.67 -15.39 -1.36
N LEU A 203 -4.74 -15.22 -0.58
CA LEU A 203 -6.09 -14.98 -1.10
C LEU A 203 -6.16 -13.68 -1.92
N ILE A 204 -5.61 -12.57 -1.42
CA ILE A 204 -5.60 -11.28 -2.14
C ILE A 204 -4.85 -11.42 -3.47
N VAL A 205 -3.68 -12.06 -3.48
CA VAL A 205 -2.87 -12.27 -4.70
C VAL A 205 -3.58 -13.21 -5.69
N ASP A 206 -4.19 -14.30 -5.23
CA ASP A 206 -4.97 -15.21 -6.08
C ASP A 206 -6.13 -14.48 -6.76
N LEU A 207 -6.86 -13.66 -5.98
CA LEU A 207 -7.99 -12.88 -6.50
C LEU A 207 -7.53 -11.77 -7.44
N GLN A 208 -6.44 -11.09 -7.14
CA GLN A 208 -5.83 -10.07 -7.98
C GLN A 208 -5.49 -10.65 -9.36
N LYS A 209 -4.80 -11.80 -9.40
CA LYS A 209 -4.47 -12.49 -10.66
C LYS A 209 -5.70 -12.94 -11.41
N THR A 210 -6.69 -13.52 -10.72
CA THR A 210 -7.93 -14.04 -11.33
C THR A 210 -8.78 -12.93 -11.94
N LEU A 211 -8.82 -11.76 -11.30
CA LEU A 211 -9.63 -10.61 -11.74
C LEU A 211 -8.87 -9.66 -12.66
N GLY A 212 -7.54 -9.79 -12.78
CA GLY A 212 -6.69 -8.87 -13.54
C GLY A 212 -6.62 -7.46 -12.92
N THR A 213 -6.88 -7.34 -11.62
CA THR A 213 -6.86 -6.08 -10.88
C THR A 213 -5.42 -5.64 -10.60
N GLY A 214 -5.07 -4.35 -10.76
CA GLY A 214 -3.82 -3.81 -10.23
C GLY A 214 -3.87 -3.78 -8.69
N LEU A 215 -2.76 -4.06 -8.01
CA LEU A 215 -2.70 -4.08 -6.54
C LEU A 215 -1.60 -3.13 -6.03
N ILE A 216 -1.96 -2.22 -5.13
CA ILE A 216 -1.00 -1.55 -4.26
C ILE A 216 -1.05 -2.23 -2.90
N LEU A 217 0.06 -2.85 -2.50
CA LEU A 217 0.19 -3.52 -1.22
C LEU A 217 1.08 -2.68 -0.29
N ILE A 218 0.48 -2.09 0.74
CA ILE A 218 1.21 -1.38 1.78
C ILE A 218 1.49 -2.36 2.91
N THR A 219 2.75 -2.52 3.27
CA THR A 219 3.18 -3.40 4.35
C THR A 219 4.55 -2.97 4.89
N HIS A 220 4.87 -3.37 6.11
CA HIS A 220 6.21 -3.27 6.68
C HIS A 220 6.96 -4.62 6.62
N ASP A 221 6.32 -5.67 6.13
CA ASP A 221 6.90 -7.02 6.02
C ASP A 221 7.50 -7.24 4.63
N LEU A 222 8.84 -7.13 4.53
CA LEU A 222 9.58 -7.38 3.31
C LEU A 222 9.53 -8.86 2.87
N GLY A 223 9.31 -9.80 3.77
CA GLY A 223 9.12 -11.22 3.43
C GLY A 223 7.85 -11.45 2.62
N VAL A 224 6.78 -10.72 2.96
CA VAL A 224 5.54 -10.67 2.17
C VAL A 224 5.79 -10.06 0.80
N VAL A 225 6.52 -8.95 0.76
CA VAL A 225 6.87 -8.26 -0.50
C VAL A 225 7.61 -9.18 -1.45
N ALA A 226 8.64 -9.90 -0.97
CA ALA A 226 9.43 -10.83 -1.75
C ALA A 226 8.59 -11.93 -2.44
N GLN A 227 7.46 -12.32 -1.84
CA GLN A 227 6.60 -13.39 -2.33
C GLN A 227 5.47 -12.90 -3.24
N THR A 228 5.09 -11.62 -3.16
CA THR A 228 3.82 -11.15 -3.72
C THR A 228 3.97 -10.04 -4.75
N ALA A 229 4.97 -9.17 -4.62
CA ALA A 229 5.11 -7.99 -5.46
C ALA A 229 6.03 -8.21 -6.67
N GLN A 230 5.83 -7.42 -7.71
CA GLN A 230 6.73 -7.32 -8.86
C GLN A 230 7.67 -6.12 -8.72
N ARG A 231 7.16 -5.01 -8.17
CA ARG A 231 7.94 -3.78 -7.92
C ARG A 231 7.72 -3.31 -6.49
N VAL A 232 8.72 -2.60 -5.98
CA VAL A 232 8.72 -2.07 -4.62
C VAL A 232 9.10 -0.61 -4.62
N ILE A 233 8.36 0.17 -3.85
CA ILE A 233 8.71 1.55 -3.48
C ILE A 233 9.04 1.55 -2.00
N VAL A 234 10.21 2.07 -1.66
CA VAL A 234 10.62 2.32 -0.29
C VAL A 234 10.38 3.78 0.04
N MET A 235 9.59 4.03 1.09
CA MET A 235 9.28 5.39 1.56
C MET A 235 9.99 5.69 2.88
N TYR A 236 10.51 6.89 2.99
CA TYR A 236 11.09 7.43 4.23
C TYR A 236 10.72 8.91 4.39
N ALA A 237 10.18 9.28 5.54
CA ALA A 237 9.85 10.66 5.90
C ALA A 237 9.06 11.43 4.80
N GLY A 238 8.01 10.81 4.25
CA GLY A 238 7.12 11.39 3.25
C GLY A 238 7.62 11.31 1.80
N LYS A 239 8.82 10.80 1.55
CA LYS A 239 9.42 10.72 0.22
C LYS A 239 9.68 9.29 -0.23
N LYS A 240 9.68 9.09 -1.54
CA LYS A 240 10.20 7.88 -2.17
C LYS A 240 11.72 7.94 -2.17
N VAL A 241 12.38 7.00 -1.50
CA VAL A 241 13.85 6.94 -1.40
C VAL A 241 14.46 5.87 -2.30
N GLU A 242 13.71 4.83 -2.64
CA GLU A 242 14.15 3.81 -3.58
C GLU A 242 12.94 3.19 -4.29
N GLU A 243 13.12 2.77 -5.56
CA GLU A 243 12.17 2.00 -6.34
C GLU A 243 12.93 1.04 -7.24
N ALA A 244 12.51 -0.23 -7.25
CA ALA A 244 13.11 -1.25 -8.11
C ALA A 244 12.14 -2.42 -8.34
N THR A 245 12.50 -3.36 -9.21
CA THR A 245 11.92 -4.71 -9.19
C THR A 245 12.22 -5.37 -7.84
N VAL A 246 11.40 -6.34 -7.44
CA VAL A 246 11.64 -7.08 -6.19
C VAL A 246 13.00 -7.75 -6.22
N GLU A 247 13.34 -8.41 -7.34
CA GLU A 247 14.62 -9.10 -7.50
C GLU A 247 15.81 -8.15 -7.33
N ASP A 248 15.79 -6.98 -7.99
CA ASP A 248 16.88 -6.01 -7.91
C ASP A 248 17.00 -5.37 -6.53
N LEU A 249 15.85 -5.06 -5.90
CA LEU A 249 15.85 -4.48 -4.56
C LEU A 249 16.51 -5.42 -3.54
N PHE A 250 16.18 -6.72 -3.60
CA PHE A 250 16.74 -7.71 -2.68
C PHE A 250 18.20 -8.09 -3.00
N ALA A 251 18.56 -8.12 -4.29
CA ALA A 251 19.93 -8.41 -4.72
C ALA A 251 20.90 -7.23 -4.49
N ASN A 252 20.46 -6.01 -4.75
CA ASN A 252 21.31 -4.81 -4.80
C ASN A 252 20.62 -3.57 -4.23
N PRO A 253 20.22 -3.51 -2.95
CA PRO A 253 19.62 -2.31 -2.37
C PRO A 253 20.58 -1.12 -2.45
N ARG A 254 20.13 0.00 -3.01
CA ARG A 254 20.93 1.18 -3.34
C ARG A 254 20.78 2.32 -2.34
N HIS A 255 19.82 2.22 -1.41
CA HIS A 255 19.68 3.20 -0.34
C HIS A 255 20.06 2.57 1.00
N PRO A 256 20.88 3.24 1.85
CA PRO A 256 21.29 2.67 3.16
C PRO A 256 20.11 2.34 4.08
N TYR A 257 19.00 3.06 3.99
CA TYR A 257 17.78 2.75 4.72
C TYR A 257 17.19 1.40 4.30
N THR A 258 17.11 1.11 2.99
CA THR A 258 16.64 -0.17 2.46
C THR A 258 17.51 -1.31 2.95
N ARG A 259 18.83 -1.13 2.95
CA ARG A 259 19.78 -2.10 3.55
C ARG A 259 19.50 -2.34 5.02
N GLY A 260 19.24 -1.28 5.77
CA GLY A 260 18.88 -1.37 7.19
C GLY A 260 17.56 -2.14 7.41
N LEU A 261 16.54 -1.87 6.59
CA LEU A 261 15.26 -2.61 6.63
C LEU A 261 15.47 -4.11 6.36
N MET A 262 16.29 -4.46 5.36
CA MET A 262 16.59 -5.86 5.03
C MET A 262 17.39 -6.54 6.13
N ALA A 263 18.39 -5.86 6.70
CA ALA A 263 19.20 -6.39 7.79
C ALA A 263 18.38 -6.60 9.10
N SER A 264 17.25 -5.92 9.23
CA SER A 264 16.33 -6.08 10.36
C SER A 264 15.34 -7.24 10.18
N MET A 265 15.32 -7.87 8.98
CA MET A 265 14.48 -9.06 8.76
C MET A 265 14.96 -10.22 9.62
N PRO A 266 14.04 -10.98 10.24
CA PRO A 266 14.42 -12.24 10.86
C PRO A 266 15.07 -13.15 9.81
N ALA A 267 16.34 -13.50 10.00
CA ALA A 267 16.95 -14.55 9.18
C ALA A 267 16.07 -15.80 9.29
N VAL A 268 15.78 -16.45 8.16
CA VAL A 268 15.14 -17.78 8.19
C VAL A 268 16.13 -18.69 8.92
N ILE A 269 15.89 -18.86 10.22
CA ILE A 269 16.72 -19.72 11.07
C ILE A 269 16.51 -21.13 10.53
N SER A 270 17.50 -21.65 9.82
CA SER A 270 17.59 -23.09 9.54
C SER A 270 17.51 -23.82 10.88
N PHE A 271 16.49 -24.64 11.05
CA PHE A 271 16.30 -25.46 12.25
C PHE A 271 17.61 -26.17 12.58
N GLY A 272 18.30 -25.74 13.65
CA GLY A 272 19.54 -26.36 14.14
C GLY A 272 20.71 -25.43 14.42
N SER A 273 20.70 -24.18 13.98
CA SER A 273 21.76 -23.22 14.34
C SER A 273 21.33 -22.39 15.56
N LYS A 274 21.97 -22.66 16.71
CA LYS A 274 21.97 -21.77 17.89
C LYS A 274 22.84 -20.55 17.54
N THR A 275 22.33 -19.62 16.77
CA THR A 275 22.94 -18.31 16.68
C THR A 275 22.05 -17.34 17.47
N ASP A 276 22.58 -16.82 18.61
CA ASP A 276 22.12 -15.62 19.30
C ASP A 276 22.30 -14.38 18.39
N ALA A 277 21.79 -14.44 17.15
CA ALA A 277 21.82 -13.32 16.23
C ALA A 277 20.81 -12.29 16.75
N ARG A 278 21.27 -11.28 17.47
CA ARG A 278 20.47 -10.08 17.73
C ARG A 278 19.99 -9.54 16.40
N LEU A 279 18.69 -9.28 16.29
CA LEU A 279 18.13 -8.56 15.13
C LEU A 279 18.86 -7.22 15.00
N ASN A 280 19.35 -6.93 13.82
CA ASN A 280 19.96 -5.64 13.53
C ASN A 280 18.84 -4.59 13.48
N GLU A 281 18.85 -3.66 14.40
CA GLU A 281 17.92 -2.53 14.38
C GLU A 281 18.56 -1.36 13.65
N ILE A 282 17.74 -0.60 12.90
CA ILE A 282 18.19 0.69 12.34
C ILE A 282 18.33 1.68 13.51
N PRO A 283 19.54 2.19 13.81
CA PRO A 283 19.75 3.01 14.99
C PRO A 283 18.97 4.33 14.91
N GLY A 284 18.57 4.85 16.09
CA GLY A 284 17.86 6.13 16.21
C GLY A 284 16.38 6.07 15.83
N MET A 285 15.71 7.21 15.85
CA MET A 285 14.29 7.37 15.55
C MET A 285 14.08 8.06 14.21
N VAL A 286 12.94 7.76 13.55
CA VAL A 286 12.50 8.51 12.37
C VAL A 286 12.30 9.97 12.76
N PRO A 287 12.88 10.93 12.02
CA PRO A 287 12.70 12.34 12.32
C PRO A 287 11.23 12.74 12.17
N SER A 288 10.79 13.66 13.04
CA SER A 288 9.45 14.21 12.92
C SER A 288 9.27 14.94 11.57
N LEU A 289 8.17 14.69 10.89
CA LEU A 289 7.85 15.37 9.64
C LEU A 289 7.69 16.90 9.80
N THR A 290 7.49 17.38 11.02
CA THR A 290 7.45 18.82 11.34
C THR A 290 8.84 19.46 11.45
N ASN A 291 9.90 18.65 11.59
CA ASN A 291 11.27 19.13 11.81
C ASN A 291 12.27 18.23 11.08
N LEU A 292 12.15 18.18 9.74
CA LEU A 292 13.08 17.43 8.91
C LEU A 292 14.42 18.16 8.77
N PRO A 293 15.56 17.46 8.70
CA PRO A 293 16.85 18.06 8.39
C PRO A 293 16.83 18.67 6.98
N PRO A 294 17.66 19.67 6.68
CA PRO A 294 17.68 20.34 5.38
C PRO A 294 18.13 19.45 4.23
N GLY A 295 18.94 18.42 4.52
CA GLY A 295 19.41 17.44 3.53
C GLY A 295 18.60 16.15 3.55
N CYS A 296 19.32 15.03 3.36
CA CYS A 296 18.71 13.70 3.42
C CYS A 296 18.10 13.42 4.81
N ALA A 297 16.80 13.13 4.86
CA ALA A 297 16.10 12.86 6.12
C ALA A 297 16.66 11.65 6.87
N PHE A 298 17.29 10.70 6.16
CA PHE A 298 17.94 9.54 6.77
C PHE A 298 19.37 9.83 7.27
N ALA A 299 19.99 10.95 6.90
CA ALA A 299 21.38 11.24 7.24
C ALA A 299 21.72 11.11 8.75
N PRO A 300 20.85 11.48 9.71
CA PRO A 300 21.13 11.32 11.13
C PRO A 300 21.26 9.85 11.58
N ARG A 301 20.68 8.92 10.85
CA ARG A 301 20.67 7.46 11.15
C ARG A 301 21.61 6.68 10.22
N CYS A 302 22.16 7.32 9.22
CA CYS A 302 22.96 6.70 8.17
C CYS A 302 24.44 6.62 8.59
N SER A 303 24.97 5.40 8.73
CA SER A 303 26.40 5.17 8.99
C SER A 303 27.31 5.62 7.82
N LEU A 304 26.74 5.80 6.63
CA LEU A 304 27.44 6.19 5.40
C LEU A 304 27.25 7.67 5.06
N ALA A 305 26.66 8.47 5.97
CA ALA A 305 26.38 9.87 5.72
C ALA A 305 27.67 10.68 5.54
N VAL A 306 27.70 11.50 4.49
CA VAL A 306 28.73 12.49 4.19
C VAL A 306 28.17 13.92 4.36
N ASP A 307 29.03 14.94 4.35
CA ASP A 307 28.59 16.33 4.58
C ASP A 307 27.53 16.79 3.56
N ARG A 308 27.62 16.36 2.33
CA ARG A 308 26.62 16.63 1.30
C ARG A 308 25.25 16.10 1.68
N CYS A 309 25.15 14.91 2.31
CA CYS A 309 23.90 14.35 2.78
C CYS A 309 23.21 15.23 3.84
N ARG A 310 23.97 16.00 4.61
CA ARG A 310 23.42 16.92 5.62
C ARG A 310 23.01 18.26 5.04
N ALA A 311 23.63 18.68 3.92
CA ALA A 311 23.39 19.97 3.29
C ALA A 311 22.28 19.93 2.23
N GLU A 312 22.22 18.85 1.43
CA GLU A 312 21.36 18.75 0.26
C GLU A 312 20.58 17.43 0.24
N TYR A 313 19.29 17.49 -0.16
CA TYR A 313 18.51 16.29 -0.39
C TYR A 313 18.93 15.65 -1.73
N PRO A 314 19.27 14.34 -1.78
CA PRO A 314 19.61 13.66 -3.01
C PRO A 314 18.38 13.52 -3.91
N PRO A 315 18.45 13.87 -5.20
CA PRO A 315 17.37 13.61 -6.13
C PRO A 315 17.20 12.10 -6.34
N LEU A 316 15.99 11.66 -6.67
CA LEU A 316 15.75 10.29 -7.11
C LEU A 316 16.39 10.11 -8.50
N GLN A 317 17.37 9.25 -8.62
CA GLN A 317 18.15 9.02 -9.83
C GLN A 317 18.02 7.57 -10.28
N GLU A 318 17.96 7.34 -11.58
CA GLU A 318 18.13 6.02 -12.18
C GLU A 318 19.58 5.57 -11.98
N ILE A 319 19.74 4.39 -11.40
CA ILE A 319 21.06 3.80 -11.10
C ILE A 319 21.39 2.72 -12.12
N ASP A 320 20.42 1.84 -12.41
CA ASP A 320 20.59 0.74 -13.35
C ASP A 320 19.18 0.28 -13.82
N GLY A 321 18.87 0.51 -15.10
CA GLY A 321 17.58 0.14 -15.68
C GLY A 321 16.39 0.75 -14.92
N ASP A 322 15.49 -0.11 -14.40
CA ASP A 322 14.31 0.32 -13.65
C ASP A 322 14.57 0.50 -12.13
N HIS A 323 15.85 0.63 -11.72
CA HIS A 323 16.26 0.84 -10.33
C HIS A 323 16.58 2.30 -10.05
N PHE A 324 15.81 2.94 -9.19
CA PHE A 324 15.94 4.35 -8.81
C PHE A 324 16.26 4.49 -7.32
N ALA A 325 17.18 5.38 -6.95
CA ALA A 325 17.49 5.66 -5.56
C ALA A 325 17.79 7.15 -5.31
N ALA A 326 17.30 7.67 -4.17
CA ALA A 326 17.58 9.00 -3.68
C ALA A 326 18.75 8.98 -2.68
N CYS A 327 19.95 8.66 -3.16
CA CYS A 327 21.14 8.58 -2.34
C CYS A 327 22.38 9.06 -3.11
N TRP A 328 23.17 9.97 -2.51
CA TRP A 328 24.43 10.43 -3.11
C TRP A 328 25.47 9.34 -3.33
N ARG A 329 25.35 8.24 -2.56
CA ARG A 329 26.29 7.11 -2.61
C ARG A 329 25.68 5.85 -3.24
N ALA A 330 24.54 5.98 -3.92
CA ALA A 330 23.84 4.82 -4.50
C ALA A 330 24.72 3.99 -5.45
N ALA A 331 25.58 4.66 -6.25
CA ALA A 331 26.48 3.98 -7.18
C ALA A 331 27.59 3.15 -6.49
N GLU A 332 27.93 3.48 -5.24
CA GLU A 332 28.95 2.77 -4.46
C GLU A 332 28.38 1.53 -3.75
N LEU A 333 27.07 1.48 -3.59
CA LEU A 333 26.36 0.42 -2.88
C LEU A 333 26.03 -0.71 -3.84
N VAL A 334 26.96 -1.65 -4.03
CA VAL A 334 26.80 -2.82 -4.89
C VAL A 334 26.77 -4.08 -4.02
N GLY A 335 25.91 -5.05 -4.38
CA GLY A 335 25.72 -6.33 -3.67
C GLY A 335 24.74 -6.26 -2.49
N ALA A 336 24.30 -7.43 -2.06
CA ALA A 336 23.44 -7.60 -0.89
C ALA A 336 24.13 -7.07 0.39
N PRO A 337 23.35 -6.63 1.39
CA PRO A 337 23.87 -6.15 2.66
C PRO A 337 24.56 -7.24 3.48
#